data_5aef84dcc71eb0ebc043d0b27d964953
#
_entry.id   5aef84dcc71eb0ebc043d0b27d964953
#
_cell.length_a   1.000
_cell.length_b   1.000
_cell.length_c   1.000
_cell.angle_alpha   90.00
_cell.angle_beta   90.00
_cell.angle_gamma   90.00
#
_symmetry.space_group_name_H-M   'P 1'
#
loop_
_entity.id
_entity.type
_entity.pdbx_description
1 polymer ?
#
loop_
_entity_poly.entity_id
_entity_poly.type
_entity_poly.pdbx_seq_one_letter_code
_entity_poly.pdbx_strand_id
1 'polypeptide(L)'
;MKSNFELQSSLLFKKKYYFCAMKFIYKYIILSICLSLFYSCTINSNRMLRTPKDYNFDKIENELNNIEYKIDINDQLTFQLYTNNGFQLIDMFSSDNSYGINQSQRMMQQNNVGVGNGSLYLVRQDSLVEFPIIGDLNIVGKTIKEAELYLESLLSEFYVDPFIVLGVSTKRIFLFNGASGGEARVVNLLYNNMTLFEVLASAGGISNTNSSKRIKIIRKTNQGIKIFNADLSTIDGISQGNMIMQSHDIVYITPNFNLGSEIVQDINSVFSFISTISLVWLTISQINQ
;
A
#
# COMPACT_ATOMS: atom_id res chain seq x y z
N MET A 1 -41.29 -36.62 67.19
CA MET A 1 -40.60 -37.27 66.03
C MET A 1 -41.18 -36.91 64.68
N LYS A 2 -42.44 -36.50 64.51
CA LYS A 2 -43.06 -36.12 63.23
C LYS A 2 -42.56 -34.80 62.63
N SER A 3 -42.20 -33.78 63.44
CA SER A 3 -41.84 -32.45 63.00
C SER A 3 -40.48 -32.39 62.26
N ASN A 4 -39.53 -33.24 62.61
CA ASN A 4 -38.20 -33.28 61.91
C ASN A 4 -38.24 -33.94 60.54
N PHE A 5 -39.24 -34.78 60.30
CA PHE A 5 -39.40 -35.48 59.00
C PHE A 5 -39.99 -34.56 57.93
N GLU A 6 -40.92 -33.68 58.34
CA GLU A 6 -41.49 -32.67 57.42
C GLU A 6 -40.49 -31.58 57.01
N LEU A 7 -39.61 -31.15 57.95
CA LEU A 7 -38.57 -30.17 57.67
C LEU A 7 -37.50 -30.71 56.68
N GLN A 8 -37.11 -31.97 56.89
CA GLN A 8 -36.14 -32.59 55.91
C GLN A 8 -36.74 -32.81 54.57
N SER A 9 -38.00 -33.17 54.42
CA SER A 9 -38.66 -33.33 53.12
C SER A 9 -38.79 -31.99 52.35
N SER A 10 -39.13 -30.90 53.10
CA SER A 10 -39.23 -29.55 52.47
C SER A 10 -37.90 -29.01 52.06
N LEU A 11 -36.81 -29.31 52.79
CA LEU A 11 -35.44 -28.90 52.37
C LEU A 11 -34.93 -29.69 51.12
N LEU A 12 -35.28 -30.97 51.04
CA LEU A 12 -34.96 -31.79 49.87
C LEU A 12 -35.73 -31.37 48.61
N PHE A 13 -37.02 -30.99 48.78
CA PHE A 13 -37.83 -30.44 47.71
C PHE A 13 -37.31 -29.10 47.20
N LYS A 14 -36.92 -28.16 48.11
CA LYS A 14 -36.30 -26.90 47.76
C LYS A 14 -34.97 -27.11 47.02
N LYS A 15 -34.11 -28.01 47.49
CA LYS A 15 -32.80 -28.30 46.85
C LYS A 15 -32.99 -28.87 45.43
N LYS A 16 -34.02 -29.72 45.22
CA LYS A 16 -34.35 -30.27 43.91
C LYS A 16 -34.92 -29.21 42.93
N TYR A 17 -35.68 -28.26 43.45
CA TYR A 17 -36.23 -27.14 42.69
C TYR A 17 -35.13 -26.17 42.23
N TYR A 18 -34.18 -25.82 43.12
CA TYR A 18 -33.02 -25.00 42.77
C TYR A 18 -32.12 -25.67 41.72
N PHE A 19 -31.94 -26.98 41.81
CA PHE A 19 -31.13 -27.73 40.86
C PHE A 19 -31.78 -27.79 39.48
N CYS A 20 -33.09 -27.88 39.41
CA CYS A 20 -33.84 -27.88 38.17
C CYS A 20 -33.89 -26.48 37.54
N ALA A 21 -34.09 -25.44 38.33
CA ALA A 21 -34.05 -24.04 37.87
C ALA A 21 -32.64 -23.64 37.36
N MET A 22 -31.57 -24.10 38.04
CA MET A 22 -30.19 -23.85 37.64
C MET A 22 -29.84 -24.51 36.31
N LYS A 23 -30.35 -25.71 36.00
CA LYS A 23 -30.22 -26.38 34.72
C LYS A 23 -30.94 -25.62 33.61
N PHE A 24 -32.09 -25.03 33.89
CA PHE A 24 -32.84 -24.23 32.95
C PHE A 24 -32.07 -22.90 32.63
N ILE A 25 -31.59 -22.20 33.62
CA ILE A 25 -30.84 -20.97 33.50
C ILE A 25 -29.55 -21.21 32.69
N TYR A 26 -28.84 -22.29 32.98
CA TYR A 26 -27.63 -22.69 32.22
C TYR A 26 -27.92 -22.95 30.77
N LYS A 27 -29.05 -23.57 30.44
CA LYS A 27 -29.46 -23.83 29.06
C LYS A 27 -29.79 -22.53 28.31
N TYR A 28 -30.41 -21.57 28.96
CA TYR A 28 -30.67 -20.24 28.37
C TYR A 28 -29.42 -19.39 28.19
N ILE A 29 -28.48 -19.48 29.13
CA ILE A 29 -27.17 -18.80 29.02
C ILE A 29 -26.39 -19.37 27.84
N ILE A 30 -26.32 -20.68 27.68
CA ILE A 30 -25.65 -21.30 26.52
C ILE A 30 -26.35 -20.91 25.21
N LEU A 31 -27.67 -20.90 25.19
CA LEU A 31 -28.42 -20.49 23.99
C LEU A 31 -28.19 -19.02 23.65
N SER A 32 -28.14 -18.13 24.65
CA SER A 32 -27.83 -16.70 24.47
C SER A 32 -26.39 -16.48 23.96
N ILE A 33 -25.43 -17.23 24.49
CA ILE A 33 -24.03 -17.19 24.00
C ILE A 33 -23.93 -17.71 22.58
N CYS A 34 -24.62 -18.81 22.24
CA CYS A 34 -24.69 -19.28 20.84
C CYS A 34 -25.34 -18.25 19.91
N LEU A 35 -26.42 -17.60 20.32
CA LEU A 35 -27.05 -16.54 19.51
C LEU A 35 -26.13 -15.34 19.31
N SER A 36 -25.39 -14.91 20.35
CA SER A 36 -24.46 -13.79 20.25
C SER A 36 -23.28 -14.07 19.29
N LEU A 37 -22.85 -15.32 19.16
CA LEU A 37 -21.81 -15.73 18.20
C LEU A 37 -22.26 -15.59 16.74
N PHE A 38 -23.55 -15.68 16.45
CA PHE A 38 -24.07 -15.47 15.10
C PHE A 38 -24.13 -13.99 14.68
N TYR A 39 -24.15 -13.05 15.63
CA TYR A 39 -24.14 -11.61 15.33
C TYR A 39 -22.72 -11.01 15.16
N SER A 40 -21.68 -11.76 15.47
CA SER A 40 -20.27 -11.28 15.41
C SER A 40 -19.64 -11.36 14.01
N CYS A 41 -20.38 -11.60 12.96
CA CYS A 41 -19.83 -11.63 11.60
C CYS A 41 -19.81 -10.22 10.99
N THR A 42 -19.04 -9.30 11.53
CA THR A 42 -18.64 -8.07 10.84
C THR A 42 -17.53 -8.44 9.86
N ILE A 43 -17.92 -8.76 8.62
CA ILE A 43 -16.98 -8.91 7.52
C ILE A 43 -16.14 -7.65 7.43
N ASN A 44 -14.84 -7.81 7.62
CA ASN A 44 -13.82 -6.77 7.62
C ASN A 44 -14.05 -5.75 6.48
N SER A 45 -14.51 -4.54 6.82
CA SER A 45 -14.85 -3.49 5.86
C SER A 45 -13.63 -2.76 5.30
N ASN A 46 -12.43 -3.05 5.83
CA ASN A 46 -11.18 -2.35 5.51
C ASN A 46 -10.55 -2.76 4.15
N ARG A 47 -11.24 -3.52 3.32
CA ARG A 47 -10.76 -3.87 1.99
C ARG A 47 -11.04 -2.75 1.00
N MET A 48 -9.98 -2.09 0.56
CA MET A 48 -10.04 -1.10 -0.51
C MET A 48 -10.17 -1.77 -1.89
N LEU A 49 -10.59 -1.01 -2.90
CA LEU A 49 -10.50 -1.35 -4.33
C LEU A 49 -11.10 -2.73 -4.68
N ARG A 50 -12.26 -3.06 -4.10
CA ARG A 50 -12.98 -4.31 -4.42
C ARG A 50 -13.50 -4.25 -5.84
N THR A 51 -13.29 -5.32 -6.58
CA THR A 51 -13.96 -5.53 -7.87
C THR A 51 -15.11 -6.54 -7.71
N PRO A 52 -16.22 -6.41 -8.48
CA PRO A 52 -17.24 -7.46 -8.59
C PRO A 52 -16.62 -8.82 -8.93
N LYS A 53 -17.32 -9.91 -8.62
CA LYS A 53 -16.82 -11.27 -8.90
C LYS A 53 -16.63 -11.53 -10.39
N ASP A 54 -17.48 -10.94 -11.21
CA ASP A 54 -17.51 -11.13 -12.66
C ASP A 54 -16.85 -9.95 -13.41
N TYR A 55 -15.94 -9.22 -12.72
CA TYR A 55 -15.23 -8.12 -13.35
C TYR A 55 -14.27 -8.64 -14.43
N ASN A 56 -14.41 -8.10 -15.65
CA ASN A 56 -13.54 -8.44 -16.77
C ASN A 56 -12.28 -7.56 -16.69
N PHE A 57 -11.15 -8.16 -16.37
CA PHE A 57 -9.86 -7.47 -16.28
C PHE A 57 -9.28 -7.25 -17.68
N ASP A 58 -8.58 -6.14 -17.85
CA ASP A 58 -7.82 -5.85 -19.05
C ASP A 58 -6.62 -6.81 -19.20
N LYS A 59 -6.25 -7.14 -20.44
CA LYS A 59 -5.15 -8.06 -20.71
C LYS A 59 -3.81 -7.35 -20.62
N ILE A 60 -2.91 -7.86 -19.78
CA ILE A 60 -1.56 -7.34 -19.58
C ILE A 60 -0.72 -7.42 -20.87
N GLU A 61 -0.92 -8.44 -21.68
CA GLU A 61 -0.20 -8.67 -22.93
C GLU A 61 -0.24 -7.46 -23.89
N ASN A 62 -1.33 -6.69 -23.86
CA ASN A 62 -1.50 -5.50 -24.68
C ASN A 62 -0.68 -4.29 -24.18
N GLU A 63 -0.19 -4.34 -22.94
CA GLU A 63 0.54 -3.25 -22.28
C GLU A 63 2.04 -3.53 -22.12
N LEU A 64 2.53 -4.63 -22.68
CA LEU A 64 3.98 -4.96 -22.71
C LEU A 64 4.78 -4.05 -23.65
N ASN A 65 4.10 -3.28 -24.49
CA ASN A 65 4.75 -2.33 -25.39
C ASN A 65 5.19 -1.10 -24.59
N ASN A 66 6.43 -0.69 -24.86
CA ASN A 66 7.05 0.48 -24.26
C ASN A 66 6.28 1.75 -24.66
N ILE A 67 5.42 2.23 -23.77
CA ILE A 67 4.76 3.53 -23.97
C ILE A 67 5.72 4.59 -23.44
N GLU A 68 6.27 5.38 -24.36
CA GLU A 68 7.18 6.45 -24.03
C GLU A 68 6.47 7.51 -23.17
N TYR A 69 7.10 7.87 -22.04
CA TYR A 69 6.54 8.86 -21.12
C TYR A 69 6.49 10.24 -21.78
N LYS A 70 5.37 10.93 -21.63
CA LYS A 70 5.19 12.32 -22.05
C LYS A 70 5.09 13.21 -20.83
N ILE A 71 5.79 14.33 -20.87
CA ILE A 71 5.78 15.34 -19.82
C ILE A 71 4.37 15.89 -19.63
N ASP A 72 3.93 15.97 -18.37
CA ASP A 72 2.59 16.41 -18.00
C ASP A 72 2.64 17.53 -16.97
N ILE A 73 1.51 18.17 -16.75
CA ILE A 73 1.32 19.23 -15.73
C ILE A 73 1.62 18.67 -14.34
N ASN A 74 2.26 19.49 -13.49
CA ASN A 74 2.76 19.14 -12.15
C ASN A 74 3.95 18.17 -12.12
N ASP A 75 4.55 17.84 -13.25
CA ASP A 75 5.84 17.18 -13.25
C ASP A 75 6.93 18.09 -12.70
N GLN A 76 7.86 17.50 -11.98
CA GLN A 76 9.10 18.15 -11.57
C GLN A 76 10.24 17.61 -12.42
N LEU A 77 10.86 18.51 -13.15
CA LEU A 77 11.94 18.19 -14.08
C LEU A 77 13.28 18.50 -13.43
N THR A 78 14.24 17.62 -13.64
CA THR A 78 15.66 17.91 -13.42
C THR A 78 16.25 18.34 -14.75
N PHE A 79 17.03 19.40 -14.77
CA PHE A 79 17.64 19.97 -15.95
C PHE A 79 19.14 20.11 -15.74
N GLN A 80 19.93 19.55 -16.66
CA GLN A 80 21.39 19.65 -16.67
C GLN A 80 21.84 20.08 -18.06
N LEU A 81 22.63 21.15 -18.12
CA LEU A 81 23.20 21.67 -19.35
C LEU A 81 24.69 21.43 -19.38
N TYR A 82 25.16 20.80 -20.44
CA TYR A 82 26.56 20.56 -20.76
C TYR A 82 26.94 21.32 -22.02
N THR A 83 28.10 21.94 -22.06
CA THR A 83 28.65 22.65 -23.21
C THR A 83 30.14 22.38 -23.33
N ASN A 84 30.74 22.75 -24.43
CA ASN A 84 32.19 22.73 -24.60
C ASN A 84 32.86 21.42 -24.14
N ASN A 85 32.56 20.31 -24.81
CA ASN A 85 33.12 18.98 -24.51
C ASN A 85 32.74 18.41 -23.14
N GLY A 86 31.55 18.73 -22.63
CA GLY A 86 31.00 18.13 -21.43
C GLY A 86 31.21 18.92 -20.13
N PHE A 87 31.56 20.20 -20.25
CA PHE A 87 31.60 21.06 -19.06
C PHE A 87 30.17 21.37 -18.57
N GLN A 88 29.85 20.96 -17.35
CA GLN A 88 28.53 21.17 -16.75
C GLN A 88 28.38 22.60 -16.25
N LEU A 89 27.45 23.37 -16.83
CA LEU A 89 27.28 24.78 -16.51
C LEU A 89 26.24 25.02 -15.40
N ILE A 90 25.12 24.34 -15.44
CA ILE A 90 23.97 24.71 -14.59
C ILE A 90 24.01 24.04 -13.21
N ASP A 91 24.64 22.88 -13.07
CA ASP A 91 24.76 22.22 -11.76
C ASP A 91 25.72 22.96 -10.80
N MET A 92 26.56 23.83 -11.31
CA MET A 92 27.48 24.65 -10.49
C MET A 92 26.74 25.68 -9.60
N PHE A 93 25.54 26.08 -9.98
CA PHE A 93 24.76 27.07 -9.21
C PHE A 93 23.87 26.46 -8.16
N SER A 94 23.61 25.13 -8.21
CA SER A 94 22.78 24.43 -7.24
C SER A 94 23.53 24.02 -5.97
N SER A 95 24.86 24.02 -5.99
CA SER A 95 25.70 23.54 -4.87
C SER A 95 26.09 24.63 -3.86
N ASP A 96 25.74 25.88 -4.09
CA ASP A 96 26.26 27.01 -3.31
C ASP A 96 25.56 27.25 -1.95
N ASN A 97 24.59 26.43 -1.56
CA ASN A 97 24.01 26.48 -0.22
C ASN A 97 24.60 25.46 0.78
N SER A 98 25.74 24.84 0.45
CA SER A 98 26.39 23.82 1.29
C SER A 98 27.60 24.28 2.07
N TYR A 99 27.85 25.58 2.20
CA TYR A 99 28.86 26.10 3.15
C TYR A 99 28.35 25.92 4.59
N GLY A 100 28.46 24.70 5.13
CA GLY A 100 28.17 24.48 6.55
C GLY A 100 27.67 23.07 6.93
N ILE A 101 27.45 22.18 5.99
CA ILE A 101 27.02 20.81 6.34
C ILE A 101 28.25 19.92 6.56
N ASN A 102 28.50 19.53 7.81
CA ASN A 102 29.56 18.62 8.20
C ASN A 102 29.52 17.32 7.42
N GLN A 103 30.68 16.77 7.07
CA GLN A 103 30.89 15.56 6.27
C GLN A 103 30.12 14.32 6.80
N SER A 104 29.79 14.30 8.09
CA SER A 104 28.99 13.25 8.74
C SER A 104 27.50 13.30 8.36
N GLN A 105 26.95 14.44 7.95
CA GLN A 105 25.55 14.53 7.49
C GLN A 105 25.38 14.09 6.03
N ARG A 106 26.44 14.12 5.22
CA ARG A 106 26.42 13.60 3.84
C ARG A 106 26.25 12.07 3.78
N MET A 107 26.73 11.33 4.79
CA MET A 107 26.56 9.86 4.85
C MET A 107 25.13 9.43 5.18
N MET A 108 24.32 10.24 5.85
CA MET A 108 22.92 9.91 6.15
C MET A 108 21.96 10.22 5.00
N GLN A 109 22.36 11.06 4.05
CA GLN A 109 21.56 11.42 2.87
C GLN A 109 21.80 10.49 1.67
N GLN A 110 22.77 9.59 1.76
CA GLN A 110 23.18 8.70 0.67
C GLN A 110 22.21 7.55 0.39
N ASN A 111 21.13 7.39 1.17
CA ASN A 111 20.07 6.39 0.93
C ASN A 111 18.97 6.85 -0.06
N ASN A 112 19.04 8.08 -0.57
CA ASN A 112 18.24 8.55 -1.70
C ASN A 112 19.07 8.50 -2.99
N VAL A 113 19.47 7.30 -3.37
CA VAL A 113 20.11 7.06 -4.68
C VAL A 113 19.05 7.29 -5.74
N GLY A 114 19.15 8.39 -6.49
CA GLY A 114 18.39 8.50 -7.73
C GLY A 114 17.97 9.88 -8.21
N VAL A 115 18.10 10.94 -7.39
CA VAL A 115 17.86 12.30 -7.90
C VAL A 115 19.21 13.01 -7.92
N GLY A 116 19.79 13.17 -9.10
CA GLY A 116 20.96 14.03 -9.28
C GLY A 116 20.71 15.40 -8.66
N ASN A 117 21.74 16.02 -8.09
CA ASN A 117 21.68 17.33 -7.43
C ASN A 117 21.34 18.49 -8.39
N GLY A 118 20.40 18.31 -9.31
CA GLY A 118 19.93 19.34 -10.22
C GLY A 118 18.82 20.19 -9.60
N SER A 119 18.72 21.45 -10.00
CA SER A 119 17.55 22.27 -9.67
C SER A 119 16.28 21.64 -10.23
N LEU A 120 15.21 21.66 -9.44
CA LEU A 120 13.91 21.10 -9.84
C LEU A 120 13.06 22.20 -10.47
N TYR A 121 12.55 21.95 -11.64
CA TYR A 121 11.70 22.86 -12.41
C TYR A 121 10.30 22.27 -12.50
N LEU A 122 9.31 23.02 -12.02
CA LEU A 122 7.93 22.57 -11.99
C LEU A 122 7.22 22.92 -13.29
N VAL A 123 6.58 21.94 -13.90
CA VAL A 123 5.60 22.17 -14.98
C VAL A 123 4.33 22.73 -14.34
N ARG A 124 4.07 24.01 -14.59
CA ARG A 124 2.95 24.74 -13.99
C ARG A 124 1.62 24.33 -14.66
N GLN A 125 0.52 24.75 -14.03
CA GLN A 125 -0.83 24.46 -14.56
C GLN A 125 -1.14 25.17 -15.89
N ASP A 126 -0.43 26.24 -16.21
CA ASP A 126 -0.48 26.91 -17.50
C ASP A 126 0.31 26.18 -18.60
N SER A 127 0.83 24.97 -18.30
CA SER A 127 1.68 24.15 -19.17
C SER A 127 3.06 24.75 -19.45
N LEU A 128 3.49 25.75 -18.68
CA LEU A 128 4.78 26.39 -18.84
C LEU A 128 5.76 25.90 -17.76
N VAL A 129 7.02 25.84 -18.16
CA VAL A 129 8.17 25.59 -17.28
C VAL A 129 9.14 26.74 -17.45
N GLU A 130 9.59 27.34 -16.36
CA GLU A 130 10.58 28.39 -16.38
C GLU A 130 11.97 27.79 -16.32
N PHE A 131 12.70 27.83 -17.43
CA PHE A 131 14.10 27.40 -17.50
C PHE A 131 15.04 28.59 -17.41
N PRO A 132 16.23 28.41 -16.81
CA PRO A 132 17.27 29.42 -16.82
C PRO A 132 17.60 29.83 -18.26
N ILE A 133 17.86 31.12 -18.47
CA ILE A 133 18.27 31.70 -19.75
C ILE A 133 17.15 31.79 -20.81
N ILE A 134 16.35 30.72 -20.96
CA ILE A 134 15.28 30.63 -21.97
C ILE A 134 13.99 31.30 -21.47
N GLY A 135 13.73 31.23 -20.16
CA GLY A 135 12.46 31.67 -19.55
C GLY A 135 11.34 30.63 -19.66
N ASP A 136 10.11 31.10 -19.79
CA ASP A 136 8.91 30.28 -19.85
C ASP A 136 8.77 29.54 -21.17
N LEU A 137 8.64 28.21 -21.09
CA LEU A 137 8.58 27.32 -22.26
C LEU A 137 7.52 26.24 -22.10
N ASN A 138 6.78 25.95 -23.17
CA ASN A 138 5.81 24.85 -23.21
C ASN A 138 6.45 23.56 -23.74
N ILE A 139 6.57 22.55 -22.89
CA ILE A 139 7.08 21.21 -23.24
C ILE A 139 6.10 20.09 -22.89
N VAL A 140 4.89 20.43 -22.44
CA VAL A 140 3.85 19.44 -22.12
C VAL A 140 3.48 18.64 -23.37
N GLY A 141 3.33 17.32 -23.20
CA GLY A 141 3.00 16.39 -24.29
C GLY A 141 4.20 15.91 -25.12
N LYS A 142 5.38 16.50 -24.93
CA LYS A 142 6.62 16.02 -25.55
C LYS A 142 7.18 14.84 -24.74
N THR A 143 7.86 13.93 -25.40
CA THR A 143 8.71 12.94 -24.75
C THR A 143 9.95 13.63 -24.15
N ILE A 144 10.65 12.97 -23.25
CA ILE A 144 11.88 13.53 -22.67
C ILE A 144 12.88 13.86 -23.79
N LYS A 145 13.04 12.94 -24.75
CA LYS A 145 13.99 13.14 -25.84
C LYS A 145 13.60 14.28 -26.79
N GLU A 146 12.31 14.41 -27.12
CA GLU A 146 11.81 15.54 -27.89
C GLU A 146 12.00 16.88 -27.18
N ALA A 147 11.82 16.89 -25.84
CA ALA A 147 12.04 18.08 -25.03
C ALA A 147 13.52 18.45 -24.95
N GLU A 148 14.43 17.47 -24.77
CA GLU A 148 15.87 17.67 -24.80
C GLU A 148 16.32 18.32 -26.13
N LEU A 149 15.96 17.72 -27.26
CA LEU A 149 16.31 18.23 -28.58
C LEU A 149 15.76 19.63 -28.84
N TYR A 150 14.54 19.89 -28.34
CA TYR A 150 13.93 21.21 -28.46
C TYR A 150 14.69 22.26 -27.66
N LEU A 151 15.06 21.95 -26.40
CA LEU A 151 15.86 22.81 -25.54
C LEU A 151 17.27 23.02 -26.10
N GLU A 152 17.93 21.98 -26.65
CA GLU A 152 19.22 22.07 -27.30
C GLU A 152 19.17 23.05 -28.49
N SER A 153 18.11 23.00 -29.29
CA SER A 153 17.94 23.91 -30.44
C SER A 153 17.81 25.37 -30.01
N LEU A 154 17.12 25.66 -28.89
CA LEU A 154 16.98 27.02 -28.38
C LEU A 154 18.28 27.51 -27.74
N LEU A 155 19.00 26.65 -27.01
CA LEU A 155 20.24 27.02 -26.33
C LEU A 155 21.44 27.11 -27.27
N SER A 156 21.33 26.59 -28.52
CA SER A 156 22.37 26.72 -29.52
C SER A 156 22.63 28.18 -29.95
N GLU A 157 21.69 29.09 -29.68
CA GLU A 157 21.92 30.53 -29.89
C GLU A 157 22.88 31.13 -28.85
N PHE A 158 22.98 30.52 -27.67
CA PHE A 158 23.78 31.05 -26.54
C PHE A 158 25.05 30.24 -26.30
N TYR A 159 25.04 28.94 -26.63
CA TYR A 159 26.13 28.02 -26.35
C TYR A 159 26.53 27.20 -27.56
N VAL A 160 27.81 26.87 -27.63
CA VAL A 160 28.38 25.99 -28.66
C VAL A 160 28.15 24.54 -28.26
N ASP A 161 27.49 23.77 -29.12
CA ASP A 161 27.17 22.35 -28.91
C ASP A 161 26.54 22.05 -27.54
N PRO A 162 25.40 22.68 -27.20
CA PRO A 162 24.73 22.39 -25.95
C PRO A 162 24.19 20.97 -25.96
N PHE A 163 24.43 20.25 -24.87
CA PHE A 163 23.86 18.93 -24.62
C PHE A 163 23.03 18.99 -23.32
N ILE A 164 21.78 18.55 -23.42
CA ILE A 164 20.82 18.61 -22.31
C ILE A 164 20.46 17.22 -21.84
N VAL A 165 20.46 17.05 -20.52
CA VAL A 165 19.90 15.89 -19.83
C VAL A 165 18.70 16.34 -19.04
N LEU A 166 17.53 15.84 -19.43
CA LEU A 166 16.26 16.12 -18.77
C LEU A 166 15.77 14.87 -18.07
N GLY A 167 15.44 15.00 -16.78
CA GLY A 167 14.84 13.94 -15.99
C GLY A 167 13.47 14.36 -15.44
N VAL A 168 12.61 13.41 -15.14
CA VAL A 168 11.35 13.65 -14.41
C VAL A 168 11.43 12.97 -13.05
N SER A 169 11.44 13.76 -11.97
CA SER A 169 11.56 13.26 -10.59
C SER A 169 10.24 12.86 -9.96
N THR A 170 9.11 13.26 -10.56
CA THR A 170 7.77 12.96 -10.05
C THR A 170 7.20 11.63 -10.48
N LYS A 171 7.92 10.86 -11.29
CA LYS A 171 7.48 9.52 -11.70
C LYS A 171 7.42 8.59 -10.51
N ARG A 172 6.21 8.27 -10.08
CA ARG A 172 5.96 7.43 -8.91
C ARG A 172 4.71 6.59 -9.08
N ILE A 173 4.67 5.49 -8.38
CA ILE A 173 3.48 4.64 -8.25
C ILE A 173 3.04 4.59 -6.79
N PHE A 174 1.79 4.19 -6.58
CA PHE A 174 1.21 4.00 -5.27
C PHE A 174 1.02 2.51 -5.01
N LEU A 175 1.77 1.96 -4.07
CA LEU A 175 1.68 0.57 -3.67
C LEU A 175 0.85 0.46 -2.39
N PHE A 176 -0.26 -0.27 -2.44
CA PHE A 176 -1.10 -0.56 -1.28
C PHE A 176 -0.99 -2.04 -0.92
N ASN A 177 -0.43 -2.31 0.23
CA ASN A 177 -0.47 -3.62 0.86
C ASN A 177 -1.82 -3.76 1.57
N GLY A 178 -2.68 -4.65 1.06
CA GLY A 178 -4.03 -4.85 1.59
C GLY A 178 -4.10 -5.56 2.94
N ALA A 179 -2.97 -5.83 3.61
CA ALA A 179 -2.92 -6.41 4.94
C ALA A 179 -3.47 -5.44 6.01
N SER A 180 -3.89 -5.99 7.13
CA SER A 180 -4.44 -5.25 8.28
C SER A 180 -3.48 -4.13 8.71
N GLY A 181 -3.91 -2.88 8.48
CA GLY A 181 -3.14 -1.69 8.83
C GLY A 181 -2.86 -0.74 7.66
N GLY A 182 -3.15 -1.14 6.40
CA GLY A 182 -3.11 -0.23 5.27
C GLY A 182 -1.72 0.36 5.00
N GLU A 183 -0.67 -0.45 5.00
CA GLU A 183 0.66 0.00 4.58
C GLU A 183 0.60 0.45 3.12
N ALA A 184 0.59 1.75 2.92
CA ALA A 184 0.75 2.38 1.62
C ALA A 184 2.18 2.88 1.48
N ARG A 185 2.79 2.63 0.32
CA ARG A 185 4.12 3.14 -0.02
C ARG A 185 4.08 3.85 -1.36
N VAL A 186 4.79 4.96 -1.43
CA VAL A 186 5.07 5.61 -2.70
C VAL A 186 6.40 5.09 -3.19
N VAL A 187 6.42 4.50 -4.39
CA VAL A 187 7.62 3.97 -5.02
C VAL A 187 7.97 4.84 -6.21
N ASN A 188 9.14 5.43 -6.20
CA ASN A 188 9.64 6.23 -7.32
C ASN A 188 10.10 5.32 -8.46
N LEU A 189 9.72 5.66 -9.68
CA LEU A 189 10.20 4.98 -10.87
C LEU A 189 11.56 5.57 -11.26
N LEU A 190 12.62 4.82 -10.99
CA LEU A 190 14.00 5.26 -11.21
C LEU A 190 14.34 5.37 -12.71
N TYR A 191 13.68 4.59 -13.55
CA TYR A 191 13.85 4.57 -14.99
C TYR A 191 12.53 4.19 -15.70
N ASN A 192 12.46 4.45 -17.00
CA ASN A 192 11.23 4.35 -17.77
C ASN A 192 10.66 2.93 -17.91
N ASN A 193 11.51 1.91 -17.87
CA ASN A 193 11.12 0.51 -18.10
C ASN A 193 11.05 -0.30 -16.81
N MET A 194 10.82 0.36 -15.66
CA MET A 194 10.71 -0.32 -14.38
C MET A 194 9.49 -1.25 -14.38
N THR A 195 9.73 -2.53 -14.11
CA THR A 195 8.71 -3.58 -14.14
C THR A 195 7.97 -3.71 -12.82
N LEU A 196 6.83 -4.43 -12.83
CA LEU A 196 6.10 -4.75 -11.60
C LEU A 196 6.97 -5.52 -10.59
N PHE A 197 7.82 -6.45 -11.06
CA PHE A 197 8.75 -7.17 -10.18
C PHE A 197 9.72 -6.23 -9.49
N GLU A 198 10.30 -5.28 -10.20
CA GLU A 198 11.26 -4.33 -9.64
C GLU A 198 10.60 -3.37 -8.64
N VAL A 199 9.37 -2.96 -8.93
CA VAL A 199 8.57 -2.16 -8.00
C VAL A 199 8.29 -2.94 -6.73
N LEU A 200 7.86 -4.19 -6.83
CA LEU A 200 7.61 -5.03 -5.67
C LEU A 200 8.91 -5.30 -4.89
N ALA A 201 10.01 -5.56 -5.58
CA ALA A 201 11.32 -5.78 -4.95
C ALA A 201 11.81 -4.53 -4.20
N SER A 202 11.69 -3.34 -4.79
CA SER A 202 12.06 -2.07 -4.16
C SER A 202 11.20 -1.75 -2.92
N ALA A 203 9.97 -2.24 -2.91
CA ALA A 203 9.05 -2.10 -1.77
C ALA A 203 9.27 -3.15 -0.65
N GLY A 204 10.21 -4.09 -0.84
CA GLY A 204 10.49 -5.16 0.14
C GLY A 204 9.74 -6.46 -0.11
N GLY A 205 9.16 -6.63 -1.31
CA GLY A 205 8.45 -7.84 -1.72
C GLY A 205 7.00 -7.91 -1.25
N ILE A 206 6.43 -9.11 -1.33
CA ILE A 206 5.05 -9.38 -0.93
C ILE A 206 5.06 -10.00 0.46
N SER A 207 4.40 -9.35 1.43
CA SER A 207 4.27 -9.86 2.80
C SER A 207 3.47 -11.17 2.84
N ASN A 208 3.73 -12.03 3.85
CA ASN A 208 3.01 -13.28 4.10
C ASN A 208 1.49 -13.09 4.32
N THR A 209 1.08 -11.90 4.69
CA THR A 209 -0.33 -11.52 4.87
C THR A 209 -1.03 -11.17 3.56
N ASN A 210 -0.30 -11.09 2.46
CA ASN A 210 -0.78 -10.70 1.14
C ASN A 210 -0.79 -11.87 0.16
N SER A 211 -1.63 -11.77 -0.88
CA SER A 211 -1.77 -12.79 -1.91
C SER A 211 -0.99 -12.42 -3.15
N SER A 212 0.02 -13.22 -3.50
CA SER A 212 0.71 -13.13 -4.78
C SER A 212 -0.16 -13.47 -6.00
N LYS A 213 -1.32 -14.13 -5.78
CA LYS A 213 -2.28 -14.49 -6.84
C LYS A 213 -3.17 -13.35 -7.31
N ARG A 214 -3.29 -12.27 -6.53
CA ARG A 214 -4.27 -11.22 -6.77
C ARG A 214 -3.65 -9.85 -6.55
N ILE A 215 -2.85 -9.45 -7.51
CA ILE A 215 -2.24 -8.13 -7.56
C ILE A 215 -2.98 -7.33 -8.62
N LYS A 216 -3.66 -6.27 -8.22
CA LYS A 216 -4.37 -5.39 -9.14
C LYS A 216 -3.51 -4.21 -9.50
N ILE A 217 -3.40 -3.92 -10.78
CA ILE A 217 -2.77 -2.72 -11.30
C ILE A 217 -3.87 -1.85 -11.89
N ILE A 218 -4.04 -0.65 -11.36
CA ILE A 218 -5.05 0.31 -11.80
C ILE A 218 -4.31 1.45 -12.48
N ARG A 219 -4.58 1.63 -13.77
CA ARG A 219 -3.95 2.63 -14.65
C ARG A 219 -4.98 3.60 -15.18
N LYS A 220 -4.75 4.87 -15.00
CA LYS A 220 -5.56 5.92 -15.60
C LYS A 220 -5.02 6.21 -17.00
N THR A 221 -5.87 6.06 -18.01
CA THR A 221 -5.57 6.37 -19.41
C THR A 221 -6.52 7.44 -19.95
N ASN A 222 -6.20 8.02 -21.11
CA ASN A 222 -7.10 8.98 -21.77
C ASN A 222 -8.46 8.37 -22.16
N GLN A 223 -8.53 7.03 -22.27
CA GLN A 223 -9.76 6.29 -22.59
C GLN A 223 -10.54 5.84 -21.37
N GLY A 224 -10.05 6.12 -20.16
CA GLY A 224 -10.65 5.71 -18.90
C GLY A 224 -9.69 4.96 -17.99
N ILE A 225 -10.23 4.23 -17.02
CA ILE A 225 -9.46 3.46 -16.06
C ILE A 225 -9.36 2.01 -16.56
N LYS A 226 -8.14 1.51 -16.73
CA LYS A 226 -7.84 0.09 -16.98
C LYS A 226 -7.45 -0.60 -15.69
N ILE A 227 -7.94 -1.79 -15.47
CA ILE A 227 -7.62 -2.60 -14.28
C ILE A 227 -7.11 -3.97 -14.73
N PHE A 228 -5.85 -4.22 -14.43
CA PHE A 228 -5.18 -5.49 -14.69
C PHE A 228 -5.14 -6.33 -13.41
N ASN A 229 -5.12 -7.65 -13.57
CA ASN A 229 -4.90 -8.58 -12.47
C ASN A 229 -3.68 -9.44 -12.79
N ALA A 230 -2.67 -9.40 -11.94
CA ALA A 230 -1.47 -10.21 -12.06
C ALA A 230 -1.48 -11.35 -11.02
N ASP A 231 -1.16 -12.56 -11.48
CA ASP A 231 -0.91 -13.73 -10.64
C ASP A 231 0.58 -14.09 -10.69
N LEU A 232 1.29 -13.72 -9.64
CA LEU A 232 2.73 -13.99 -9.49
C LEU A 232 3.01 -15.22 -8.61
N SER A 233 2.01 -16.05 -8.37
CA SER A 233 2.16 -17.26 -7.53
C SER A 233 2.78 -18.44 -8.27
N THR A 234 2.82 -18.38 -9.59
CA THR A 234 3.35 -19.43 -10.46
C THR A 234 4.37 -18.86 -11.43
N ILE A 235 5.18 -19.73 -12.03
CA ILE A 235 6.18 -19.33 -13.06
C ILE A 235 5.51 -18.70 -14.28
N ASP A 236 4.30 -19.11 -14.62
CA ASP A 236 3.55 -18.54 -15.74
C ASP A 236 3.23 -17.04 -15.55
N GLY A 237 3.24 -16.58 -14.30
CA GLY A 237 3.08 -15.17 -13.95
C GLY A 237 4.28 -14.27 -14.29
N ILE A 238 5.41 -14.83 -14.75
CA ILE A 238 6.60 -14.04 -15.08
C ILE A 238 6.30 -12.99 -16.14
N SER A 239 5.52 -13.34 -17.16
CA SER A 239 5.12 -12.39 -18.21
C SER A 239 4.35 -11.20 -17.63
N GLN A 240 3.48 -11.46 -16.64
CA GLN A 240 2.68 -10.44 -15.96
C GLN A 240 3.54 -9.59 -15.01
N GLY A 241 4.51 -10.20 -14.35
CA GLY A 241 5.48 -9.50 -13.50
C GLY A 241 6.43 -8.59 -14.25
N ASN A 242 6.66 -8.87 -15.55
CA ASN A 242 7.46 -8.03 -16.45
C ASN A 242 6.66 -6.86 -17.06
N MET A 243 5.39 -6.67 -16.68
CA MET A 243 4.62 -5.51 -17.08
C MET A 243 5.34 -4.22 -16.67
N ILE A 244 5.55 -3.31 -17.64
CA ILE A 244 6.17 -2.01 -17.40
C ILE A 244 5.18 -1.10 -16.66
N MET A 245 5.63 -0.57 -15.53
CA MET A 245 4.85 0.33 -14.71
C MET A 245 4.91 1.77 -15.24
N GLN A 246 3.78 2.45 -15.18
CA GLN A 246 3.66 3.84 -15.59
C GLN A 246 3.49 4.75 -14.38
N SER A 247 3.84 6.03 -14.58
CA SER A 247 3.64 7.05 -13.53
C SER A 247 2.16 7.11 -13.11
N HIS A 248 1.93 7.22 -11.82
CA HIS A 248 0.60 7.24 -11.17
C HIS A 248 -0.19 5.92 -11.22
N ASP A 249 0.42 4.81 -11.63
CA ASP A 249 -0.20 3.50 -11.45
C ASP A 249 -0.44 3.22 -9.96
N ILE A 250 -1.57 2.58 -9.67
CA ILE A 250 -1.90 2.10 -8.34
C ILE A 250 -1.76 0.58 -8.33
N VAL A 251 -0.84 0.07 -7.54
CA VAL A 251 -0.67 -1.37 -7.32
C VAL A 251 -1.32 -1.73 -6.00
N TYR A 252 -2.34 -2.57 -6.05
CA TYR A 252 -3.04 -3.07 -4.87
C TYR A 252 -2.84 -4.57 -4.71
N ILE A 253 -2.14 -4.97 -3.66
CA ILE A 253 -1.92 -6.37 -3.31
C ILE A 253 -3.07 -6.81 -2.40
N THR A 254 -3.90 -7.76 -2.89
CA THR A 254 -5.05 -8.24 -2.11
C THR A 254 -4.58 -9.03 -0.90
N PRO A 255 -5.10 -8.76 0.31
CA PRO A 255 -4.73 -9.53 1.50
C PRO A 255 -5.16 -10.98 1.40
N ASN A 256 -4.35 -11.86 1.97
CA ASN A 256 -4.75 -13.24 2.25
C ASN A 256 -5.79 -13.25 3.36
N PHE A 257 -6.83 -14.03 3.17
CA PHE A 257 -7.83 -14.24 4.21
C PHE A 257 -7.33 -15.33 5.16
N ASN A 258 -6.62 -14.93 6.19
CA ASN A 258 -6.21 -15.83 7.28
C ASN A 258 -7.34 -15.87 8.33
N LEU A 259 -8.39 -16.65 8.04
CA LEU A 259 -9.44 -16.94 9.02
C LEU A 259 -8.87 -17.44 10.37
N GLY A 260 -7.74 -18.14 10.32
CA GLY A 260 -7.13 -18.72 11.51
C GLY A 260 -6.57 -17.70 12.51
N SER A 261 -5.91 -16.64 12.08
CA SER A 261 -5.27 -15.68 12.99
C SER A 261 -6.25 -14.69 13.62
N GLU A 262 -7.25 -14.24 12.87
CA GLU A 262 -8.31 -13.36 13.39
C GLU A 262 -9.22 -14.12 14.37
N ILE A 263 -9.61 -15.35 14.02
CA ILE A 263 -10.43 -16.19 14.90
C ILE A 263 -9.67 -16.60 16.18
N VAL A 264 -8.37 -16.89 16.10
CA VAL A 264 -7.58 -17.26 17.29
C VAL A 264 -7.41 -16.08 18.26
N GLN A 265 -7.26 -14.85 17.77
CA GLN A 265 -7.22 -13.67 18.66
C GLN A 265 -8.56 -13.43 19.36
N ASP A 266 -9.68 -13.55 18.65
CA ASP A 266 -11.02 -13.40 19.23
C ASP A 266 -11.35 -14.55 20.19
N ILE A 267 -10.96 -15.78 19.86
CA ILE A 267 -11.16 -16.96 20.72
C ILE A 267 -10.34 -16.86 22.02
N ASN A 268 -9.09 -16.38 21.99
CA ASN A 268 -8.30 -16.18 23.21
C ASN A 268 -8.96 -15.23 24.19
N SER A 269 -9.61 -14.19 23.71
CA SER A 269 -10.41 -13.26 24.50
C SER A 269 -11.60 -13.99 25.17
N VAL A 270 -12.32 -14.81 24.42
CA VAL A 270 -13.46 -15.60 24.91
C VAL A 270 -13.00 -16.68 25.89
N PHE A 271 -11.89 -17.37 25.64
CA PHE A 271 -11.34 -18.37 26.58
C PHE A 271 -10.90 -17.74 27.91
N SER A 272 -10.34 -16.54 27.90
CA SER A 272 -9.99 -15.84 29.12
C SER A 272 -11.22 -15.50 29.98
N PHE A 273 -12.32 -15.08 29.36
CA PHE A 273 -13.60 -14.85 30.05
C PHE A 273 -14.19 -16.14 30.62
N ILE A 274 -14.18 -17.24 29.88
CA ILE A 274 -14.68 -18.53 30.33
C ILE A 274 -13.83 -19.04 31.49
N SER A 275 -12.52 -18.91 31.46
CA SER A 275 -11.62 -19.34 32.53
C SER A 275 -11.83 -18.53 33.84
N THR A 276 -12.03 -17.20 33.71
CA THR A 276 -12.31 -16.35 34.90
C THR A 276 -13.66 -16.67 35.53
N ILE A 277 -14.71 -16.89 34.75
CA ILE A 277 -16.02 -17.31 35.23
C ILE A 277 -15.94 -18.68 35.91
N SER A 278 -15.18 -19.63 35.32
CA SER A 278 -14.99 -20.97 35.92
C SER A 278 -14.25 -20.91 37.25
N LEU A 279 -13.22 -20.05 37.37
CA LEU A 279 -12.49 -19.84 38.63
C LEU A 279 -13.39 -19.22 39.74
N VAL A 280 -14.17 -18.21 39.38
CA VAL A 280 -15.11 -17.58 40.30
C VAL A 280 -16.16 -18.60 40.77
N TRP A 281 -16.67 -19.46 39.89
CA TRP A 281 -17.62 -20.48 40.23
C TRP A 281 -17.01 -21.55 41.16
N LEU A 282 -15.77 -21.96 40.93
CA LEU A 282 -15.04 -22.90 41.82
C LEU A 282 -14.83 -22.31 43.22
N THR A 283 -14.46 -21.03 43.32
CA THR A 283 -14.26 -20.37 44.64
C THR A 283 -15.57 -20.26 45.41
N ILE A 284 -16.68 -19.90 44.74
CA ILE A 284 -18.02 -19.86 45.40
C ILE A 284 -18.46 -21.25 45.83
N SER A 285 -18.18 -22.28 45.05
CA SER A 285 -18.52 -23.65 45.35
C SER A 285 -17.75 -24.20 46.58
N GLN A 286 -16.50 -23.77 46.78
CA GLN A 286 -15.71 -24.14 47.97
C GLN A 286 -16.12 -23.40 49.25
N ILE A 287 -16.61 -22.18 49.13
CA ILE A 287 -17.11 -21.41 50.31
C ILE A 287 -18.48 -21.94 50.82
N ASN A 288 -19.24 -22.63 49.97
CA ASN A 288 -20.56 -23.18 50.28
C ASN A 288 -20.52 -24.67 50.73
N GLN A 289 -19.35 -25.28 50.91
CA GLN A 289 -19.13 -26.56 51.56
C GLN A 289 -18.69 -26.36 53.02
#